data_962abdcdb069a0b18f9678ea8aab8442
#
_entry.id   962abdcdb069a0b18f9678ea8aab8442
#
_cell.length_a   1.000
_cell.length_b   1.000
_cell.length_c   1.000
_cell.angle_alpha   90.00
_cell.angle_beta   90.00
_cell.angle_gamma   90.00
#
_symmetry.space_group_name_H-M   'P 1'
#
loop_
_entity.id
_entity.type
_entity.pdbx_description
1 polymer ?
#
loop_
_entity_poly.entity_id
_entity_poly.type
_entity_poly.pdbx_seq_one_letter_code
_entity_poly.pdbx_strand_id
1 'polypeptide(L)'
;RAIILQAVYFKLRFTLSYRDVEELLKIRGVKVDHSTIQRWVFKFSPMIEATMHKRKKHVCDSWRMDETYIKVGGKDRYLYRAVDKQGNTVDFLLTKRRMKGSAQKFLNKAIGNNGKPRLINIDKSGANTEAIRIINRHSLTFKKIKTRRVKYLNNIVEQDHRTIKRRIAITTGFKEFESAQRTLAGIEIINIIRKDQLSNSKKSWFA
;
A
#
# COMPACT_ATOMS: atom_id res chain seq x y z
N ARG A 1 7.79 -13.25 21.02
CA ARG A 1 6.83 -12.62 20.09
C ARG A 1 7.09 -11.12 19.96
N ALA A 2 7.30 -10.39 21.06
CA ALA A 2 7.55 -8.93 21.05
C ALA A 2 8.74 -8.52 20.16
N ILE A 3 9.88 -9.21 20.30
CA ILE A 3 11.11 -8.96 19.52
C ILE A 3 10.86 -9.08 18.00
N ILE A 4 10.10 -10.10 17.57
CA ILE A 4 9.76 -10.30 16.16
C ILE A 4 8.95 -9.10 15.62
N LEU A 5 7.91 -8.70 16.36
CA LEU A 5 7.10 -7.55 15.96
C LEU A 5 7.91 -6.26 15.94
N GLN A 6 8.80 -6.06 16.92
CA GLN A 6 9.68 -4.90 16.98
C GLN A 6 10.64 -4.85 15.80
N ALA A 7 11.28 -5.97 15.44
CA ALA A 7 12.17 -6.07 14.29
C ALA A 7 11.44 -5.76 12.97
N VAL A 8 10.26 -6.38 12.78
CA VAL A 8 9.39 -6.14 11.61
C VAL A 8 8.96 -4.68 11.56
N TYR A 9 8.53 -4.11 12.69
CA TYR A 9 8.15 -2.71 12.79
C TYR A 9 9.31 -1.78 12.42
N PHE A 10 10.51 -2.00 12.96
CA PHE A 10 11.69 -1.18 12.66
C PHE A 10 11.97 -1.18 11.16
N LYS A 11 11.99 -2.34 10.54
CA LYS A 11 12.22 -2.48 9.09
C LYS A 11 11.16 -1.78 8.25
N LEU A 12 9.88 -1.90 8.62
CA LEU A 12 8.78 -1.34 7.84
C LEU A 12 8.55 0.16 8.12
N ARG A 13 8.86 0.62 9.34
CA ARG A 13 8.63 2.01 9.77
C ARG A 13 9.74 2.94 9.38
N PHE A 14 10.97 2.49 9.51
CA PHE A 14 12.17 3.26 9.26
C PHE A 14 12.86 2.80 7.98
N THR A 15 13.75 3.62 7.45
CA THR A 15 14.51 3.31 6.22
C THR A 15 15.77 2.48 6.52
N LEU A 16 15.68 1.56 7.47
CA LEU A 16 16.78 0.71 7.90
C LEU A 16 16.98 -0.48 6.94
N SER A 17 18.23 -0.87 6.72
CA SER A 17 18.54 -2.16 6.11
C SER A 17 18.23 -3.30 7.09
N TYR A 18 18.24 -4.54 6.64
CA TYR A 18 18.12 -5.67 7.56
C TYR A 18 19.31 -5.78 8.50
N ARG A 19 20.50 -5.37 8.05
CA ARG A 19 21.73 -5.33 8.87
C ARG A 19 21.66 -4.24 9.95
N ASP A 20 21.13 -3.07 9.63
CA ASP A 20 20.92 -2.01 10.63
C ASP A 20 19.96 -2.48 11.72
N VAL A 21 18.90 -3.23 11.36
CA VAL A 21 17.97 -3.79 12.35
C VAL A 21 18.65 -4.87 13.20
N GLU A 22 19.50 -5.73 12.61
CA GLU A 22 20.33 -6.70 13.32
C GLU A 22 21.22 -6.01 14.34
N GLU A 23 21.94 -4.94 13.94
CA GLU A 23 22.81 -4.15 14.81
C GLU A 23 22.03 -3.51 15.96
N LEU A 24 20.90 -2.86 15.67
CA LEU A 24 20.03 -2.29 16.70
C LEU A 24 19.53 -3.31 17.72
N LEU A 25 19.21 -4.52 17.29
CA LEU A 25 18.79 -5.60 18.17
C LEU A 25 19.97 -6.10 19.00
N LYS A 26 21.18 -6.21 18.41
CA LYS A 26 22.40 -6.62 19.11
C LYS A 26 22.77 -5.63 20.23
N ILE A 27 22.67 -4.32 19.99
CA ILE A 27 22.88 -3.28 21.02
C ILE A 27 21.93 -3.48 22.20
N ARG A 28 20.73 -4.00 21.97
CA ARG A 28 19.73 -4.32 22.99
C ARG A 28 19.87 -5.73 23.58
N GLY A 29 20.99 -6.40 23.35
CA GLY A 29 21.28 -7.75 23.86
C GLY A 29 20.55 -8.89 23.11
N VAL A 30 19.91 -8.60 21.98
CA VAL A 30 19.19 -9.61 21.19
C VAL A 30 20.02 -10.02 19.98
N LYS A 31 20.49 -11.25 19.96
CA LYS A 31 21.29 -11.82 18.86
C LYS A 31 20.34 -12.45 17.82
N VAL A 32 20.12 -11.78 16.71
CA VAL A 32 19.28 -12.24 15.58
C VAL A 32 19.93 -11.83 14.28
N ASP A 33 20.13 -12.76 13.39
CA ASP A 33 20.73 -12.55 12.07
C ASP A 33 19.77 -11.81 11.10
N HIS A 34 20.31 -10.96 10.22
CA HIS A 34 19.54 -10.17 9.25
C HIS A 34 18.70 -11.03 8.30
N SER A 35 19.14 -12.24 7.94
CA SER A 35 18.36 -13.16 7.11
C SER A 35 17.12 -13.69 7.83
N THR A 36 17.22 -13.88 9.15
CA THR A 36 16.07 -14.24 9.99
C THR A 36 15.08 -13.08 10.08
N ILE A 37 15.56 -11.85 10.22
CA ILE A 37 14.70 -10.65 10.20
C ILE A 37 13.99 -10.53 8.85
N GLN A 38 14.70 -10.78 7.75
CA GLN A 38 14.09 -10.80 6.40
C GLN A 38 12.98 -11.85 6.30
N ARG A 39 13.21 -13.08 6.80
CA ARG A 39 12.17 -14.12 6.85
C ARG A 39 10.96 -13.70 7.69
N TRP A 40 11.17 -13.00 8.81
CA TRP A 40 10.07 -12.46 9.62
C TRP A 40 9.26 -11.41 8.87
N VAL A 41 9.90 -10.44 8.24
CA VAL A 41 9.21 -9.44 7.42
C VAL A 41 8.41 -10.11 6.30
N PHE A 42 9.02 -11.06 5.59
CA PHE A 42 8.37 -11.79 4.51
C PHE A 42 7.14 -12.59 4.99
N LYS A 43 7.25 -13.26 6.13
CA LYS A 43 6.19 -14.08 6.70
C LYS A 43 5.05 -13.23 7.31
N PHE A 44 5.40 -12.22 8.11
CA PHE A 44 4.42 -11.54 8.94
C PHE A 44 3.75 -10.33 8.27
N SER A 45 4.37 -9.68 7.27
CA SER A 45 3.76 -8.53 6.59
C SER A 45 2.39 -8.85 6.00
N PRO A 46 2.17 -9.94 5.25
CA PRO A 46 0.84 -10.29 4.73
C PRO A 46 -0.18 -10.61 5.81
N MET A 47 0.26 -11.25 6.92
CA MET A 47 -0.63 -11.59 8.05
C MET A 47 -1.11 -10.33 8.77
N ILE A 48 -0.21 -9.36 8.95
CA ILE A 48 -0.53 -8.07 9.55
C ILE A 48 -1.48 -7.30 8.60
N GLU A 49 -1.20 -7.30 7.28
CA GLU A 49 -2.07 -6.69 6.27
C GLU A 49 -3.50 -7.21 6.37
N ALA A 50 -3.69 -8.53 6.35
CA ALA A 50 -5.00 -9.15 6.45
C ALA A 50 -5.76 -8.79 7.74
N THR A 51 -5.03 -8.71 8.87
CA THR A 51 -5.59 -8.33 10.16
C THR A 51 -6.00 -6.85 10.19
N MET A 52 -5.17 -5.98 9.64
CA MET A 52 -5.41 -4.54 9.62
C MET A 52 -6.54 -4.14 8.67
N HIS A 53 -6.70 -4.82 7.53
CA HIS A 53 -7.84 -4.59 6.64
C HIS A 53 -9.19 -4.79 7.35
N LYS A 54 -9.30 -5.77 8.25
CA LYS A 54 -10.52 -6.02 9.05
C LYS A 54 -10.82 -4.90 10.06
N ARG A 55 -9.80 -4.14 10.48
CA ARG A 55 -9.90 -3.08 11.48
C ARG A 55 -9.85 -1.67 10.88
N LYS A 56 -9.73 -1.58 9.57
CA LYS A 56 -9.61 -0.29 8.90
C LYS A 56 -10.92 0.48 8.97
N LYS A 57 -10.85 1.75 9.34
CA LYS A 57 -11.98 2.69 9.30
C LYS A 57 -12.50 2.83 7.88
N HIS A 58 -13.79 3.09 7.74
CA HIS A 58 -14.38 3.40 6.44
C HIS A 58 -13.72 4.62 5.80
N VAL A 59 -13.48 4.52 4.51
CA VAL A 59 -12.96 5.62 3.69
C VAL A 59 -14.11 6.37 3.02
N CYS A 60 -13.90 7.64 2.68
CA CYS A 60 -14.90 8.42 1.95
C CYS A 60 -15.16 7.82 0.55
N ASP A 61 -16.33 8.05 0.00
CA ASP A 61 -16.79 7.55 -1.30
C ASP A 61 -16.21 8.28 -2.54
N SER A 62 -15.33 9.27 -2.31
CA SER A 62 -14.64 10.03 -3.36
C SER A 62 -13.14 9.72 -3.32
N TRP A 63 -12.68 8.97 -4.31
CA TRP A 63 -11.30 8.48 -4.38
C TRP A 63 -10.46 9.26 -5.39
N ARG A 64 -9.13 9.23 -5.20
CA ARG A 64 -8.09 9.65 -6.13
C ARG A 64 -7.24 8.45 -6.40
N MET A 65 -7.15 8.06 -7.65
CA MET A 65 -6.39 6.90 -8.09
C MET A 65 -5.28 7.34 -9.02
N ASP A 66 -4.09 6.82 -8.78
CA ASP A 66 -2.93 7.02 -9.63
C ASP A 66 -2.04 5.79 -9.63
N GLU A 67 -1.19 5.67 -10.64
CA GLU A 67 -0.15 4.67 -10.69
C GLU A 67 1.25 5.29 -10.77
N THR A 68 2.20 4.61 -10.13
CA THR A 68 3.62 4.96 -10.23
C THR A 68 4.43 3.71 -10.50
N TYR A 69 5.65 3.86 -10.98
CA TYR A 69 6.56 2.73 -11.17
C TYR A 69 7.59 2.64 -10.04
N ILE A 70 8.02 1.42 -9.76
CA ILE A 70 9.13 1.07 -8.89
C ILE A 70 10.01 0.03 -9.58
N LYS A 71 11.32 0.06 -9.31
CA LYS A 71 12.26 -0.94 -9.84
C LYS A 71 12.23 -2.21 -9.01
N VAL A 72 12.06 -3.35 -9.68
CA VAL A 72 12.15 -4.70 -9.08
C VAL A 72 12.97 -5.58 -10.02
N GLY A 73 14.14 -6.03 -9.58
CA GLY A 73 15.08 -6.79 -10.41
C GLY A 73 15.46 -6.02 -11.68
N GLY A 74 15.72 -4.72 -11.57
CA GLY A 74 16.05 -3.86 -12.70
C GLY A 74 14.87 -3.50 -13.63
N LYS A 75 13.69 -4.11 -13.46
CA LYS A 75 12.51 -3.94 -14.33
C LYS A 75 11.48 -3.03 -13.68
N ASP A 76 10.80 -2.20 -14.47
CA ASP A 76 9.70 -1.37 -14.01
C ASP A 76 8.50 -2.23 -13.64
N ARG A 77 7.96 -1.98 -12.45
CA ARG A 77 6.72 -2.55 -11.93
C ARG A 77 5.80 -1.43 -11.51
N TYR A 78 4.52 -1.64 -11.60
CA TYR A 78 3.53 -0.58 -11.45
C TYR A 78 2.78 -0.74 -10.15
N LEU A 79 2.87 0.28 -9.30
CA LEU A 79 2.17 0.39 -8.04
C LEU A 79 0.94 1.27 -8.23
N TYR A 80 -0.22 0.64 -8.29
CA TYR A 80 -1.51 1.32 -8.24
C TYR A 80 -1.86 1.67 -6.82
N ARG A 81 -2.37 2.88 -6.60
CA ARG A 81 -2.84 3.35 -5.31
C ARG A 81 -4.08 4.19 -5.45
N ALA A 82 -4.93 4.12 -4.41
CA ALA A 82 -6.00 5.07 -4.23
C ALA A 82 -6.01 5.62 -2.81
N VAL A 83 -6.33 6.90 -2.70
CA VAL A 83 -6.62 7.59 -1.45
C VAL A 83 -7.98 8.26 -1.56
N ASP A 84 -8.64 8.50 -0.41
CA ASP A 84 -9.88 9.26 -0.39
C ASP A 84 -9.63 10.78 -0.43
N LYS A 85 -10.69 11.58 -0.34
CA LYS A 85 -10.59 13.04 -0.35
C LYS A 85 -9.83 13.63 0.84
N GLN A 86 -9.67 12.89 1.92
CA GLN A 86 -8.95 13.27 3.13
C GLN A 86 -7.50 12.78 3.13
N GLY A 87 -7.09 12.03 2.08
CA GLY A 87 -5.76 11.43 2.00
C GLY A 87 -5.64 10.08 2.69
N ASN A 88 -6.75 9.52 3.20
CA ASN A 88 -6.74 8.16 3.76
C ASN A 88 -6.47 7.12 2.69
N THR A 89 -5.63 6.16 2.98
CA THR A 89 -5.33 5.06 2.06
C THR A 89 -6.57 4.22 1.82
N VAL A 90 -7.03 4.13 0.58
CA VAL A 90 -8.09 3.21 0.15
C VAL A 90 -7.52 1.82 -0.05
N ASP A 91 -6.63 1.66 -1.02
CA ASP A 91 -5.95 0.40 -1.30
C ASP A 91 -4.73 0.61 -2.19
N PHE A 92 -3.94 -0.44 -2.38
CA PHE A 92 -2.77 -0.48 -3.25
C PHE A 92 -2.64 -1.85 -3.92
N LEU A 93 -1.94 -1.91 -5.05
CA LEU A 93 -1.61 -3.15 -5.75
C LEU A 93 -0.35 -2.99 -6.59
N LEU A 94 0.62 -3.86 -6.37
CA LEU A 94 1.79 -3.97 -7.24
C LEU A 94 1.49 -4.94 -8.39
N THR A 95 1.77 -4.52 -9.63
CA THR A 95 1.58 -5.33 -10.84
C THR A 95 2.84 -5.39 -11.69
N LYS A 96 2.98 -6.45 -12.47
CA LYS A 96 4.13 -6.64 -13.36
C LYS A 96 4.07 -5.75 -14.59
N ARG A 97 2.89 -5.38 -15.06
CA ARG A 97 2.66 -4.61 -16.30
C ARG A 97 1.60 -3.53 -16.10
N ARG A 98 1.72 -2.42 -16.84
CA ARG A 98 0.73 -1.35 -16.92
C ARG A 98 -0.29 -1.69 -18.02
N MET A 99 -1.40 -2.32 -17.63
CA MET A 99 -2.44 -2.74 -18.57
C MET A 99 -3.83 -2.43 -17.99
N LYS A 100 -4.85 -2.33 -18.86
CA LYS A 100 -6.25 -2.18 -18.43
C LYS A 100 -6.68 -3.25 -17.43
N GLY A 101 -6.25 -4.50 -17.61
CA GLY A 101 -6.50 -5.59 -16.67
C GLY A 101 -5.84 -5.39 -15.31
N SER A 102 -4.68 -4.72 -15.23
CA SER A 102 -4.03 -4.36 -13.98
C SER A 102 -4.83 -3.31 -13.20
N ALA A 103 -5.30 -2.26 -13.88
CA ALA A 103 -6.16 -1.24 -13.30
C ALA A 103 -7.50 -1.83 -12.83
N GLN A 104 -8.10 -2.71 -13.62
CA GLN A 104 -9.34 -3.41 -13.25
C GLN A 104 -9.14 -4.31 -12.03
N LYS A 105 -8.04 -5.09 -11.98
CA LYS A 105 -7.69 -5.93 -10.83
C LYS A 105 -7.52 -5.10 -9.55
N PHE A 106 -6.85 -3.95 -9.66
CA PHE A 106 -6.71 -3.01 -8.55
C PHE A 106 -8.06 -2.48 -8.08
N LEU A 107 -8.90 -1.99 -8.98
CA LEU A 107 -10.22 -1.45 -8.64
C LEU A 107 -11.14 -2.50 -8.03
N ASN A 108 -11.14 -3.73 -8.55
CA ASN A 108 -11.92 -4.83 -7.98
C ASN A 108 -11.48 -5.13 -6.54
N LYS A 109 -10.14 -5.17 -6.28
CA LYS A 109 -9.60 -5.32 -4.92
C LYS A 109 -10.05 -4.18 -4.02
N ALA A 110 -9.88 -2.94 -4.48
CA ALA A 110 -10.21 -1.74 -3.69
C ALA A 110 -11.70 -1.66 -3.35
N ILE A 111 -12.57 -1.96 -4.32
CA ILE A 111 -14.03 -1.98 -4.14
C ILE A 111 -14.45 -3.13 -3.21
N GLY A 112 -13.86 -4.31 -3.36
CA GLY A 112 -14.14 -5.45 -2.48
C GLY A 112 -13.80 -5.17 -1.02
N ASN A 113 -12.70 -4.44 -0.77
CA ASN A 113 -12.25 -4.13 0.58
C ASN A 113 -12.92 -2.89 1.22
N ASN A 114 -13.39 -1.92 0.42
CA ASN A 114 -13.82 -0.61 0.93
C ASN A 114 -15.22 -0.18 0.47
N GLY A 115 -15.91 -1.01 -0.28
CA GLY A 115 -17.18 -0.64 -0.93
C GLY A 115 -17.00 0.16 -2.21
N LYS A 116 -18.08 0.33 -2.96
CA LYS A 116 -18.08 1.01 -4.25
C LYS A 116 -18.08 2.53 -4.08
N PRO A 117 -17.10 3.25 -4.63
CA PRO A 117 -17.07 4.71 -4.53
C PRO A 117 -18.10 5.34 -5.46
N ARG A 118 -18.55 6.52 -5.09
CA ARG A 118 -19.42 7.38 -5.94
C ARG A 118 -18.61 8.05 -7.05
N LEU A 119 -17.36 8.43 -6.75
CA LEU A 119 -16.52 9.22 -7.64
C LEU A 119 -15.06 8.78 -7.56
N ILE A 120 -14.42 8.62 -8.71
CA ILE A 120 -12.96 8.42 -8.78
C ILE A 120 -12.34 9.53 -9.62
N ASN A 121 -11.34 10.23 -9.05
CA ASN A 121 -10.47 11.12 -9.80
C ASN A 121 -9.29 10.31 -10.33
N ILE A 122 -9.07 10.36 -11.64
CA ILE A 122 -7.96 9.69 -12.34
C ILE A 122 -7.21 10.72 -13.18
N ASP A 123 -5.99 10.37 -13.58
CA ASP A 123 -5.29 11.06 -14.63
C ASP A 123 -5.98 10.84 -16.01
N LYS A 124 -5.40 11.37 -17.07
CA LYS A 124 -5.89 11.15 -18.44
C LYS A 124 -5.59 9.75 -18.99
N SER A 125 -5.22 8.78 -18.13
CA SER A 125 -4.89 7.41 -18.54
C SER A 125 -6.11 6.70 -19.14
N GLY A 126 -5.97 6.21 -20.38
CA GLY A 126 -6.99 5.40 -21.04
C GLY A 126 -7.25 4.08 -20.32
N ALA A 127 -6.21 3.48 -19.72
CA ALA A 127 -6.32 2.20 -18.99
C ALA A 127 -7.22 2.31 -17.75
N ASN A 128 -7.07 3.39 -16.97
CA ASN A 128 -7.88 3.64 -15.77
C ASN A 128 -9.34 3.94 -16.14
N THR A 129 -9.55 4.73 -17.20
CA THR A 129 -10.90 5.04 -17.72
C THR A 129 -11.62 3.77 -18.18
N GLU A 130 -10.94 2.93 -18.95
CA GLU A 130 -11.54 1.70 -19.47
C GLU A 130 -11.83 0.69 -18.35
N ALA A 131 -10.97 0.59 -17.35
CA ALA A 131 -11.21 -0.27 -16.19
C ALA A 131 -12.48 0.16 -15.43
N ILE A 132 -12.70 1.45 -15.21
CA ILE A 132 -13.94 1.95 -14.57
C ILE A 132 -15.17 1.70 -15.47
N ARG A 133 -15.04 1.87 -16.78
CA ARG A 133 -16.11 1.59 -17.74
C ARG A 133 -16.57 0.13 -17.68
N ILE A 134 -15.61 -0.80 -17.62
CA ILE A 134 -15.89 -2.26 -17.51
C ILE A 134 -16.62 -2.54 -16.19
N ILE A 135 -16.13 -2.02 -15.07
CA ILE A 135 -16.78 -2.20 -13.76
C ILE A 135 -18.21 -1.66 -13.76
N ASN A 136 -18.42 -0.50 -14.36
CA ASN A 136 -19.76 0.10 -14.48
C ASN A 136 -20.72 -0.71 -15.37
N ARG A 137 -20.20 -1.38 -16.41
CA ARG A 137 -20.99 -2.25 -17.31
C ARG A 137 -21.48 -3.50 -16.58
N HIS A 138 -20.61 -4.11 -15.77
CA HIS A 138 -20.94 -5.33 -15.02
C HIS A 138 -21.64 -5.07 -13.69
N SER A 139 -21.90 -3.81 -13.35
CA SER A 139 -22.57 -3.46 -12.10
C SER A 139 -24.08 -3.63 -12.24
N LEU A 140 -24.64 -4.51 -11.44
CA LEU A 140 -26.10 -4.71 -11.31
C LEU A 140 -26.81 -3.53 -10.63
N THR A 141 -26.06 -2.61 -10.02
CA THR A 141 -26.63 -1.44 -9.33
C THR A 141 -26.69 -0.23 -10.26
N PHE A 142 -27.79 0.53 -10.19
CA PHE A 142 -27.97 1.80 -10.93
C PHE A 142 -26.93 2.87 -10.56
N LYS A 143 -26.24 2.73 -9.43
CA LYS A 143 -25.19 3.66 -8.97
C LYS A 143 -23.88 3.38 -9.71
N LYS A 144 -23.67 4.06 -10.86
CA LYS A 144 -22.40 4.00 -11.60
C LYS A 144 -21.35 4.88 -10.93
N ILE A 145 -20.09 4.43 -10.98
CA ILE A 145 -18.93 5.21 -10.55
C ILE A 145 -18.75 6.39 -11.52
N LYS A 146 -18.82 7.61 -11.00
CA LYS A 146 -18.50 8.82 -11.78
C LYS A 146 -16.99 8.98 -11.91
N THR A 147 -16.52 9.43 -13.06
CA THR A 147 -15.09 9.71 -13.31
C THR A 147 -14.85 11.21 -13.37
N ARG A 148 -13.77 11.67 -12.76
CA ARG A 148 -13.29 13.04 -12.87
C ARG A 148 -11.82 13.03 -13.30
N ARG A 149 -11.39 14.00 -14.11
CA ARG A 149 -10.03 14.10 -14.66
C ARG A 149 -9.42 15.45 -14.33
N VAL A 150 -9.16 15.67 -13.07
CA VAL A 150 -8.61 16.95 -12.57
C VAL A 150 -7.24 16.68 -11.99
N LYS A 151 -6.19 17.19 -12.65
CA LYS A 151 -4.79 16.90 -12.34
C LYS A 151 -4.41 17.26 -10.89
N TYR A 152 -4.71 18.48 -10.45
CA TYR A 152 -4.30 18.95 -9.12
C TYR A 152 -4.92 18.13 -7.97
N LEU A 153 -6.04 17.46 -8.19
CA LEU A 153 -6.65 16.60 -7.17
C LEU A 153 -5.88 15.30 -6.94
N ASN A 154 -4.98 14.92 -7.85
CA ASN A 154 -4.11 13.77 -7.69
C ASN A 154 -2.85 14.09 -6.89
N ASN A 155 -2.54 15.36 -6.59
CA ASN A 155 -1.40 15.75 -5.77
C ASN A 155 -1.35 15.00 -4.43
N ILE A 156 -2.50 14.68 -3.84
CA ILE A 156 -2.60 13.94 -2.57
C ILE A 156 -2.05 12.51 -2.74
N VAL A 157 -2.46 11.79 -3.78
CA VAL A 157 -1.97 10.43 -4.04
C VAL A 157 -0.52 10.44 -4.52
N GLU A 158 -0.09 11.48 -5.24
CA GLU A 158 1.30 11.67 -5.64
C GLU A 158 2.23 11.87 -4.43
N GLN A 159 1.80 12.64 -3.42
CA GLN A 159 2.55 12.79 -2.16
C GLN A 159 2.72 11.45 -1.44
N ASP A 160 1.68 10.63 -1.42
CA ASP A 160 1.75 9.28 -0.88
C ASP A 160 2.76 8.41 -1.65
N HIS A 161 2.82 8.53 -2.99
CA HIS A 161 3.82 7.85 -3.81
C HIS A 161 5.25 8.27 -3.46
N ARG A 162 5.49 9.57 -3.22
CA ARG A 162 6.81 10.08 -2.82
C ARG A 162 7.31 9.44 -1.53
N THR A 163 6.44 9.26 -0.56
CA THR A 163 6.78 8.62 0.73
C THR A 163 7.28 7.20 0.52
N ILE A 164 6.64 6.43 -0.35
CA ILE A 164 7.05 5.06 -0.67
C ILE A 164 8.33 5.04 -1.50
N LYS A 165 8.40 5.85 -2.56
CA LYS A 165 9.59 5.93 -3.41
C LYS A 165 10.85 6.28 -2.62
N ARG A 166 10.76 7.24 -1.66
CA ARG A 166 11.88 7.61 -0.79
C ARG A 166 12.39 6.41 0.00
N ARG A 167 11.49 5.58 0.54
CA ARG A 167 11.88 4.39 1.31
C ARG A 167 12.55 3.33 0.42
N ILE A 168 12.02 3.12 -0.79
CA ILE A 168 12.58 2.16 -1.74
C ILE A 168 13.95 2.61 -2.23
N ALA A 169 14.14 3.91 -2.51
CA ALA A 169 15.38 4.47 -3.01
C ALA A 169 16.56 4.30 -2.02
N ILE A 170 16.27 4.41 -0.70
CA ILE A 170 17.29 4.23 0.35
C ILE A 170 17.65 2.74 0.54
N THR A 171 16.73 1.82 0.25
CA THR A 171 16.94 0.37 0.42
C THR A 171 17.28 -0.30 -0.90
N THR A 172 18.40 -0.05 -1.53
CA THR A 172 18.92 -0.73 -2.74
C THR A 172 17.90 -1.39 -3.70
N GLY A 173 16.61 -1.06 -3.57
CA GLY A 173 15.50 -1.61 -4.36
C GLY A 173 15.11 -3.05 -3.99
N PHE A 174 14.25 -3.62 -4.80
CA PHE A 174 13.79 -5.01 -4.66
C PHE A 174 14.41 -5.89 -5.73
N LYS A 175 14.88 -7.07 -5.35
CA LYS A 175 15.40 -8.07 -6.30
C LYS A 175 14.26 -8.89 -6.92
N GLU A 176 13.26 -9.28 -6.12
CA GLU A 176 12.17 -10.17 -6.52
C GLU A 176 10.79 -9.53 -6.34
N PHE A 177 9.86 -9.88 -7.22
CA PHE A 177 8.51 -9.33 -7.24
C PHE A 177 7.71 -9.67 -5.99
N GLU A 178 7.78 -10.90 -5.53
CA GLU A 178 7.04 -11.35 -4.35
C GLU A 178 7.56 -10.68 -3.07
N SER A 179 8.88 -10.56 -2.94
CA SER A 179 9.51 -9.82 -1.84
C SER A 179 9.07 -8.34 -1.85
N ALA A 180 9.01 -7.71 -3.04
CA ALA A 180 8.51 -6.36 -3.19
C ALA A 180 7.04 -6.23 -2.74
N GLN A 181 6.16 -7.14 -3.18
CA GLN A 181 4.75 -7.14 -2.77
C GLN A 181 4.59 -7.21 -1.25
N ARG A 182 5.28 -8.15 -0.61
CA ARG A 182 5.17 -8.38 0.85
C ARG A 182 5.74 -7.20 1.65
N THR A 183 6.85 -6.64 1.23
CA THR A 183 7.44 -5.47 1.90
C THR A 183 6.57 -4.23 1.72
N LEU A 184 6.03 -4.00 0.51
CA LEU A 184 5.10 -2.90 0.25
C LEU A 184 3.83 -3.02 1.09
N ALA A 185 3.28 -4.23 1.22
CA ALA A 185 2.14 -4.49 2.10
C ALA A 185 2.45 -4.01 3.52
N GLY A 186 3.60 -4.36 4.06
CA GLY A 186 4.04 -3.90 5.37
C GLY A 186 4.21 -2.38 5.47
N ILE A 187 4.80 -1.74 4.47
CA ILE A 187 4.96 -0.27 4.43
C ILE A 187 3.59 0.42 4.41
N GLU A 188 2.63 -0.09 3.64
CA GLU A 188 1.28 0.47 3.57
C GLU A 188 0.52 0.34 4.89
N ILE A 189 0.71 -0.76 5.61
CA ILE A 189 0.14 -0.93 6.96
C ILE A 189 0.65 0.17 7.89
N ILE A 190 1.96 0.42 7.89
CA ILE A 190 2.53 1.50 8.69
C ILE A 190 1.94 2.86 8.30
N ASN A 191 1.69 3.08 7.01
CA ASN A 191 1.04 4.31 6.55
C ASN A 191 -0.41 4.41 7.07
N ILE A 192 -1.18 3.32 7.04
CA ILE A 192 -2.55 3.25 7.57
C ILE A 192 -2.56 3.57 9.09
N ILE A 193 -1.62 3.00 9.85
CA ILE A 193 -1.46 3.28 11.28
C ILE A 193 -1.13 4.77 11.52
N ARG A 194 -0.18 5.32 10.77
CA ARG A 194 0.24 6.74 10.89
C ARG A 194 -0.85 7.74 10.54
N LYS A 195 -1.78 7.36 9.68
CA LYS A 195 -2.95 8.16 9.29
C LYS A 195 -4.12 7.96 10.24
N ASP A 196 -3.95 7.25 11.35
CA ASP A 196 -5.01 6.91 12.31
C ASP A 196 -6.24 6.27 11.65
N GLN A 197 -6.01 5.41 10.65
CA GLN A 197 -7.08 4.76 9.90
C GLN A 197 -7.58 3.45 10.53
N LEU A 198 -7.19 3.12 11.75
CA LEU A 198 -7.66 1.92 12.42
C LEU A 198 -8.78 2.27 13.42
N SER A 199 -9.83 1.45 13.43
CA SER A 199 -10.86 1.56 14.46
C SER A 199 -10.26 1.25 15.82
N ASN A 200 -10.42 2.15 16.80
CA ASN A 200 -9.86 2.02 18.13
C ASN A 200 -10.38 0.76 18.83
N SER A 201 -9.51 -0.21 19.02
CA SER A 201 -9.48 -0.90 20.30
C SER A 201 -8.79 0.04 21.30
N LYS A 202 -9.39 0.31 22.43
CA LYS A 202 -9.04 1.28 23.48
C LYS A 202 -7.61 1.23 24.05
N LYS A 203 -6.56 1.12 23.24
CA LYS A 203 -5.16 1.25 23.70
C LYS A 203 -4.31 1.89 22.60
N SER A 204 -3.74 3.04 22.93
CA SER A 204 -2.60 3.61 22.21
C SER A 204 -1.52 2.53 22.06
N TRP A 205 -1.16 2.21 20.84
CA TRP A 205 -0.09 1.24 20.56
C TRP A 205 1.31 1.83 20.78
N PHE A 206 1.38 3.11 21.15
CA PHE A 206 2.60 3.91 21.28
C PHE A 206 2.46 4.91 22.44
N ALA A 207 2.10 4.43 23.62
CA ALA A 207 2.34 5.15 24.87
C ALA A 207 3.56 4.56 25.55
#